data_10b8b0e7a3795675403ac75f1ece9b3f
#
_entry.id   10b8b0e7a3795675403ac75f1ece9b3f
#
_cell.length_a   1.000
_cell.length_b   1.000
_cell.length_c   1.000
_cell.angle_alpha   90.00
_cell.angle_beta   90.00
_cell.angle_gamma   90.00
#
_symmetry.space_group_name_H-M   'P 1'
#
loop_
_entity.id
_entity.type
_entity.pdbx_description
1 polymer ?
#
loop_
_entity_poly.entity_id
_entity_poly.type
_entity_poly.pdbx_seq_one_letter_code
_entity_poly.pdbx_strand_id
1 'polypeptide(L)'
;MPLVYDELRRIAAGYIRRERPGQTLQATALVNEAFVRLAAEQPRSFANRQHFVAIAALSMRQILVQRARARKAAKRGGAPERVTLDERHALAEPPGVDVLALDEALTRLATLDPEQARIVELRYFGGLTVEETADAVGVSPATVKRQWAMARAWLKRAVDAAPADGADAPL
;
A
#
# COMPACT_ATOMS: atom_id res chain seq x y z
N MET A 1 -1.94 2.12 -24.82
CA MET A 1 -2.09 1.27 -23.60
C MET A 1 -0.78 0.71 -23.00
N PRO A 2 0.34 0.47 -23.74
CA PRO A 2 1.55 -0.07 -23.12
C PRO A 2 2.13 0.80 -22.00
N LEU A 3 2.10 2.12 -22.13
CA LEU A 3 2.65 3.04 -21.12
C LEU A 3 1.94 3.00 -19.76
N VAL A 4 0.62 2.78 -19.73
CA VAL A 4 -0.14 2.68 -18.47
C VAL A 4 0.16 1.36 -17.79
N TYR A 5 0.27 0.27 -18.53
CA TYR A 5 0.60 -1.04 -17.99
C TYR A 5 2.00 -1.05 -17.35
N ASP A 6 2.98 -0.47 -18.02
CA ASP A 6 4.35 -0.37 -17.50
C ASP A 6 4.41 0.49 -16.23
N GLU A 7 3.62 1.55 -16.16
CA GLU A 7 3.50 2.38 -14.97
C GLU A 7 2.88 1.60 -13.80
N LEU A 8 1.78 0.90 -14.03
CA LEU A 8 1.14 0.06 -13.02
C LEU A 8 2.05 -1.08 -12.56
N ARG A 9 2.80 -1.68 -13.46
CA ARG A 9 3.78 -2.73 -13.12
C ARG A 9 4.90 -2.18 -12.25
N ARG A 10 5.38 -0.96 -12.51
CA ARG A 10 6.38 -0.27 -11.68
C ARG A 10 5.86 0.00 -10.27
N ILE A 11 4.62 0.46 -10.16
CA ILE A 11 3.94 0.68 -8.87
C ILE A 11 3.80 -0.64 -8.12
N ALA A 12 3.32 -1.68 -8.77
CA ALA A 12 3.17 -3.01 -8.19
C ALA A 12 4.52 -3.58 -7.70
N ALA A 13 5.59 -3.43 -8.49
CA ALA A 13 6.93 -3.82 -8.08
C ALA A 13 7.42 -3.05 -6.85
N GLY A 14 7.08 -1.76 -6.76
CA GLY A 14 7.36 -0.92 -5.59
C GLY A 14 6.64 -1.41 -4.33
N TYR A 15 5.39 -1.82 -4.45
CA TYR A 15 4.62 -2.44 -3.36
C TYR A 15 5.27 -3.74 -2.88
N ILE A 16 5.58 -4.64 -3.81
CA ILE A 16 6.12 -5.96 -3.48
C ILE A 16 7.49 -5.86 -2.82
N ARG A 17 8.35 -4.92 -3.25
CA ARG A 17 9.66 -4.68 -2.60
C ARG A 17 9.54 -4.19 -1.16
N ARG A 18 8.44 -3.51 -0.81
CA ARG A 18 8.19 -2.97 0.54
C ARG A 18 7.56 -4.00 1.46
N GLU A 19 7.06 -5.10 0.93
CA GLU A 19 6.51 -6.18 1.71
C GLU A 19 7.60 -7.07 2.32
N ARG A 20 7.22 -7.80 3.37
CA ARG A 20 8.14 -8.75 4.03
C ARG A 20 8.58 -9.84 3.06
N PRO A 21 9.85 -10.31 3.12
CA PRO A 21 10.32 -11.46 2.36
C PRO A 21 9.45 -12.71 2.61
N GLY A 22 9.25 -13.52 1.59
CA GLY A 22 8.41 -14.74 1.65
C GLY A 22 7.09 -14.63 0.90
N GLN A 23 6.83 -13.53 0.21
CA GLN A 23 5.67 -13.36 -0.65
C GLN A 23 5.91 -13.95 -2.03
N THR A 24 4.99 -14.81 -2.45
CA THR A 24 5.02 -15.41 -3.79
C THR A 24 4.31 -14.56 -4.86
N LEU A 25 3.73 -13.43 -4.47
CA LEU A 25 3.00 -12.57 -5.39
C LEU A 25 3.94 -11.76 -6.28
N GLN A 26 3.79 -11.91 -7.58
CA GLN A 26 4.55 -11.14 -8.56
C GLN A 26 3.82 -9.84 -8.96
N ALA A 27 4.59 -8.83 -9.37
CA ALA A 27 4.05 -7.54 -9.81
C ALA A 27 2.99 -7.69 -10.91
N THR A 28 3.23 -8.56 -11.88
CA THR A 28 2.28 -8.83 -12.96
C THR A 28 0.96 -9.40 -12.46
N ALA A 29 1.00 -10.32 -11.50
CA ALA A 29 -0.20 -10.89 -10.90
C ALA A 29 -1.00 -9.84 -10.12
N LEU A 30 -0.33 -8.95 -9.40
CA LEU A 30 -0.98 -7.85 -8.67
C LEU A 30 -1.67 -6.87 -9.62
N VAL A 31 -1.02 -6.51 -10.72
CA VAL A 31 -1.61 -5.65 -11.76
C VAL A 31 -2.85 -6.31 -12.36
N ASN A 32 -2.75 -7.58 -12.74
CA ASN A 32 -3.87 -8.30 -13.34
C ASN A 32 -5.06 -8.43 -12.38
N GLU A 33 -4.83 -8.72 -11.11
CA GLU A 33 -5.90 -8.80 -10.11
C GLU A 33 -6.56 -7.43 -9.89
N ALA A 34 -5.79 -6.35 -9.88
CA ALA A 34 -6.33 -5.00 -9.79
C ALA A 34 -7.20 -4.66 -11.02
N PHE A 35 -6.78 -5.03 -12.22
CA PHE A 35 -7.59 -4.84 -13.43
C PHE A 35 -8.90 -5.62 -13.38
N VAL A 36 -8.88 -6.88 -12.94
CA VAL A 36 -10.09 -7.70 -12.81
C VAL A 36 -11.08 -7.05 -11.84
N ARG A 37 -10.61 -6.52 -10.72
CA ARG A 37 -11.47 -5.81 -9.76
C ARG A 37 -12.07 -4.54 -10.34
N LEU A 38 -11.24 -3.73 -11.00
CA LEU A 38 -11.71 -2.48 -11.63
C LEU A 38 -12.72 -2.74 -12.75
N ALA A 39 -12.57 -3.84 -13.47
CA ALA A 39 -13.52 -4.26 -14.51
C ALA A 39 -14.84 -4.81 -13.94
N ALA A 40 -14.79 -5.44 -12.77
CA ALA A 40 -15.97 -5.97 -12.09
C ALA A 40 -16.79 -4.88 -11.37
N GLU A 41 -16.14 -3.84 -10.88
CA GLU A 41 -16.81 -2.64 -10.40
C GLU A 41 -17.36 -1.87 -11.60
N GLN A 42 -18.60 -1.40 -11.54
CA GLN A 42 -19.31 -0.74 -12.65
C GLN A 42 -18.41 0.25 -13.43
N PRO A 43 -18.63 0.42 -14.75
CA PRO A 43 -17.76 1.25 -15.58
C PRO A 43 -17.65 2.66 -15.03
N ARG A 44 -16.55 2.92 -14.35
CA ARG A 44 -16.23 4.26 -13.86
C ARG A 44 -15.63 5.04 -15.02
N SER A 45 -16.18 6.19 -15.28
CA SER A 45 -15.52 7.17 -16.13
C SER A 45 -14.28 7.68 -15.41
N PHE A 46 -13.11 7.39 -15.93
CA PHE A 46 -11.86 7.96 -15.43
C PHE A 46 -11.64 9.33 -16.05
N ALA A 47 -11.46 10.35 -15.22
CA ALA A 47 -11.28 11.72 -15.68
C ALA A 47 -10.02 11.90 -16.55
N ASN A 48 -8.95 11.18 -16.19
CA ASN A 48 -7.66 11.19 -16.92
C ASN A 48 -6.81 9.97 -16.54
N ARG A 49 -5.63 9.86 -17.17
CA ARG A 49 -4.66 8.78 -16.90
C ARG A 49 -4.24 8.72 -15.44
N GLN A 50 -3.93 9.86 -14.81
CA GLN A 50 -3.48 9.95 -13.44
C GLN A 50 -4.56 9.45 -12.48
N HIS A 51 -5.82 9.78 -12.74
CA HIS A 51 -6.96 9.30 -11.97
C HIS A 51 -7.10 7.78 -12.06
N PHE A 52 -6.93 7.20 -13.25
CA PHE A 52 -6.94 5.75 -13.43
C PHE A 52 -5.80 5.06 -12.66
N VAL A 53 -4.58 5.57 -12.80
CA VAL A 53 -3.40 5.03 -12.11
C VAL A 53 -3.57 5.09 -10.58
N ALA A 54 -4.10 6.20 -10.07
CA ALA A 54 -4.37 6.36 -8.64
C ALA A 54 -5.37 5.33 -8.12
N ILE A 55 -6.48 5.11 -8.84
CA ILE A 55 -7.50 4.11 -8.46
C ILE A 55 -6.93 2.69 -8.54
N ALA A 56 -6.14 2.39 -9.57
CA ALA A 56 -5.47 1.10 -9.69
C ALA A 56 -4.48 0.85 -8.53
N ALA A 57 -3.72 1.87 -8.14
CA ALA A 57 -2.81 1.78 -6.99
C ALA A 57 -3.56 1.51 -5.67
N LEU A 58 -4.69 2.15 -5.45
CA LEU A 58 -5.56 1.89 -4.29
C LEU A 58 -6.11 0.46 -4.31
N SER A 59 -6.53 -0.04 -5.47
CA SER A 59 -6.99 -1.43 -5.63
C SER A 59 -5.87 -2.42 -5.30
N MET A 60 -4.64 -2.18 -5.78
CA MET A 60 -3.47 -2.99 -5.44
C MET A 60 -3.21 -3.02 -3.94
N ARG A 61 -3.26 -1.86 -3.27
CA ARG A 61 -3.12 -1.78 -1.82
C ARG A 61 -4.17 -2.64 -1.11
N GLN A 62 -5.43 -2.54 -1.49
CA GLN A 62 -6.51 -3.34 -0.90
C GLN A 62 -6.29 -4.84 -1.08
N ILE A 63 -5.80 -5.28 -2.24
CA ILE A 63 -5.43 -6.66 -2.50
C ILE A 63 -4.36 -7.12 -1.53
N LEU A 64 -3.30 -6.35 -1.35
CA LEU A 64 -2.19 -6.67 -0.45
C LEU A 64 -2.64 -6.74 1.01
N VAL A 65 -3.47 -5.79 1.46
CA VAL A 65 -4.06 -5.79 2.80
C VAL A 65 -4.92 -7.03 3.04
N GLN A 66 -5.76 -7.40 2.07
CA GLN A 66 -6.60 -8.61 2.19
C GLN A 66 -5.76 -9.87 2.24
N ARG A 67 -4.70 -9.97 1.44
CA ARG A 67 -3.75 -11.09 1.48
C ARG A 67 -3.01 -11.16 2.81
N ALA A 68 -2.57 -10.02 3.35
CA ALA A 68 -1.91 -9.96 4.65
C ALA A 68 -2.84 -10.40 5.79
N ARG A 69 -4.11 -9.96 5.77
CA ARG A 69 -5.13 -10.40 6.73
C ARG A 69 -5.42 -11.89 6.64
N ALA A 70 -5.53 -12.43 5.42
CA ALA A 70 -5.76 -13.87 5.20
C ALA A 70 -4.59 -14.71 5.73
N ARG A 71 -3.35 -14.28 5.53
CA ARG A 71 -2.16 -14.95 6.09
C ARG A 71 -2.13 -14.91 7.61
N LYS A 72 -2.47 -13.78 8.22
CA LYS A 72 -2.56 -13.64 9.67
C LYS A 72 -3.63 -14.56 10.24
N ALA A 73 -4.79 -14.68 9.60
CA ALA A 73 -5.85 -15.61 9.99
C ALA A 73 -5.42 -17.07 9.84
N ALA A 74 -4.71 -17.45 8.78
CA ALA A 74 -4.18 -18.79 8.58
C ALA A 74 -3.14 -19.18 9.64
N LYS A 75 -2.27 -18.26 10.04
CA LYS A 75 -1.31 -18.47 11.14
C LYS A 75 -2.00 -18.71 12.49
N ARG A 76 -3.11 -18.04 12.77
CA ARG A 76 -3.93 -18.26 13.97
C ARG A 76 -4.69 -19.59 13.94
N GLY A 77 -4.93 -20.17 12.76
CA GLY A 77 -5.59 -21.46 12.59
C GLY A 77 -4.73 -22.70 12.85
N GLY A 78 -3.48 -22.55 13.33
CA GLY A 78 -2.63 -23.65 13.81
C GLY A 78 -2.00 -24.51 12.73
N ALA A 79 -1.98 -24.13 11.45
CA ALA A 79 -1.15 -24.79 10.45
C ALA A 79 0.28 -24.24 10.55
N PRO A 80 1.29 -25.05 10.93
CA PRO A 80 2.67 -24.59 10.87
C PRO A 80 3.03 -24.41 9.39
N GLU A 81 3.23 -23.15 9.00
CA GLU A 81 3.82 -22.86 7.70
C GLU A 81 5.19 -23.54 7.67
N ARG A 82 5.39 -24.46 6.74
CA ARG A 82 6.72 -25.02 6.49
C ARG A 82 7.60 -23.87 6.07
N VAL A 83 8.40 -23.39 7.01
CA VAL A 83 9.50 -22.48 6.74
C VAL A 83 10.48 -23.23 5.84
N THR A 84 10.39 -22.95 4.55
CA THR A 84 11.42 -23.39 3.61
C THR A 84 12.71 -22.61 3.91
N LEU A 85 13.79 -23.34 3.87
CA LEU A 85 15.18 -23.00 4.26
C LEU A 85 15.80 -21.74 3.60
N ASP A 86 15.05 -20.72 3.31
CA ASP A 86 15.55 -19.44 2.78
C ASP A 86 15.74 -18.36 3.85
N GLU A 87 15.84 -18.78 5.11
CA GLU A 87 16.17 -17.87 6.24
C GLU A 87 17.52 -17.16 6.11
N ARG A 88 18.36 -17.56 5.16
CA ARG A 88 19.69 -16.97 4.98
C ARG A 88 19.69 -15.59 4.33
N HIS A 89 18.62 -15.19 3.68
CA HIS A 89 18.47 -13.85 3.07
C HIS A 89 17.68 -12.88 3.94
N ALA A 90 17.07 -13.35 5.04
CA ALA A 90 16.25 -12.51 5.92
C ALA A 90 17.05 -11.57 6.84
N LEU A 91 18.37 -11.71 6.89
CA LEU A 91 19.22 -10.95 7.83
C LEU A 91 19.82 -9.65 7.26
N ALA A 92 19.57 -9.32 5.99
CA ALA A 92 20.24 -8.21 5.32
C ALA A 92 19.34 -7.05 4.88
N GLU A 93 18.01 -7.18 4.97
CA GLU A 93 17.10 -6.09 4.64
C GLU A 93 16.41 -5.54 5.89
N PRO A 94 16.23 -4.21 5.99
CA PRO A 94 15.44 -3.64 7.07
C PRO A 94 14.03 -4.25 7.04
N PRO A 95 13.40 -4.48 8.20
CA PRO A 95 12.08 -5.06 8.26
C PRO A 95 11.13 -4.27 7.36
N GLY A 96 10.50 -4.96 6.43
CA GLY A 96 9.52 -4.36 5.53
C GLY A 96 8.43 -3.65 6.34
N VAL A 97 7.90 -2.57 5.79
CA VAL A 97 6.80 -1.83 6.43
C VAL A 97 5.65 -2.82 6.66
N ASP A 98 5.16 -2.88 7.88
CA ASP A 98 3.97 -3.65 8.19
C ASP A 98 2.77 -3.02 7.47
N VAL A 99 2.32 -3.70 6.41
CA VAL A 99 1.23 -3.22 5.55
C VAL A 99 -0.06 -3.04 6.35
N LEU A 100 -0.31 -3.90 7.35
CA LEU A 100 -1.51 -3.78 8.20
C LEU A 100 -1.42 -2.57 9.13
N ALA A 101 -0.28 -2.34 9.77
CA ALA A 101 -0.06 -1.17 10.61
C ALA A 101 -0.16 0.13 9.81
N LEU A 102 0.37 0.14 8.59
CA LEU A 102 0.27 1.29 7.69
C LEU A 102 -1.18 1.52 7.24
N ASP A 103 -1.93 0.45 6.93
CA ASP A 103 -3.35 0.54 6.55
C ASP A 103 -4.20 1.10 7.70
N GLU A 104 -3.99 0.64 8.91
CA GLU A 104 -4.66 1.16 10.11
C GLU A 104 -4.32 2.63 10.36
N ALA A 105 -3.05 3.00 10.23
CA ALA A 105 -2.61 4.38 10.38
C ALA A 105 -3.23 5.29 9.32
N LEU A 106 -3.29 4.86 8.06
CA LEU A 106 -3.94 5.61 6.98
C LEU A 106 -5.44 5.72 7.17
N THR A 107 -6.10 4.69 7.68
CA THR A 107 -7.52 4.74 8.01
C THR A 107 -7.80 5.78 9.09
N ARG A 108 -6.97 5.84 10.12
CA ARG A 108 -7.05 6.89 11.16
C ARG A 108 -6.77 8.28 10.59
N LEU A 109 -5.75 8.41 9.73
CA LEU A 109 -5.45 9.68 9.08
C LEU A 109 -6.62 10.15 8.22
N ALA A 110 -7.28 9.26 7.50
CA ALA A 110 -8.44 9.59 6.67
C ALA A 110 -9.65 10.10 7.47
N THR A 111 -9.78 9.69 8.74
CA THR A 111 -10.83 10.24 9.64
C THR A 111 -10.46 11.61 10.19
N LEU A 112 -9.17 11.90 10.32
CA LEU A 112 -8.66 13.18 10.84
C LEU A 112 -8.55 14.23 9.73
N ASP A 113 -7.97 13.85 8.61
CA ASP A 113 -7.72 14.70 7.46
C ASP A 113 -7.80 13.87 6.16
N PRO A 114 -8.99 13.80 5.53
CA PRO A 114 -9.20 13.04 4.29
C PRO A 114 -8.34 13.50 3.12
N GLU A 115 -8.07 14.80 3.01
CA GLU A 115 -7.22 15.37 1.95
C GLU A 115 -5.76 14.91 2.12
N GLN A 116 -5.27 14.98 3.34
CA GLN A 116 -3.91 14.54 3.66
C GLN A 116 -3.74 13.03 3.41
N ALA A 117 -4.71 12.20 3.81
CA ALA A 117 -4.71 10.78 3.52
C ALA A 117 -4.69 10.50 2.01
N ARG A 118 -5.48 11.25 1.24
CA ARG A 118 -5.52 11.16 -0.22
C ARG A 118 -4.16 11.49 -0.86
N ILE A 119 -3.51 12.53 -0.40
CA ILE A 119 -2.16 12.90 -0.86
C ILE A 119 -1.16 11.77 -0.58
N VAL A 120 -1.22 11.14 0.59
CA VAL A 120 -0.36 10.00 0.91
C VAL A 120 -0.62 8.83 -0.04
N GLU A 121 -1.87 8.49 -0.27
CA GLU A 121 -2.24 7.39 -1.16
C GLU A 121 -1.71 7.60 -2.58
N LEU A 122 -1.88 8.79 -3.12
CA LEU A 122 -1.41 9.12 -4.46
C LEU A 122 0.12 9.15 -4.58
N ARG A 123 0.80 9.73 -3.60
CA ARG A 123 2.25 9.87 -3.63
C ARG A 123 2.97 8.58 -3.26
N TYR A 124 2.60 7.97 -2.14
CA TYR A 124 3.29 6.80 -1.60
C TYR A 124 2.93 5.52 -2.36
N PHE A 125 1.66 5.32 -2.62
CA PHE A 125 1.17 4.12 -3.29
C PHE A 125 1.04 4.33 -4.80
N GLY A 126 0.51 5.46 -5.23
CA GLY A 126 0.33 5.77 -6.65
C GLY A 126 1.61 6.16 -7.37
N GLY A 127 2.66 6.54 -6.63
CA GLY A 127 3.92 7.00 -7.22
C GLY A 127 3.80 8.31 -8.02
N LEU A 128 2.74 9.09 -7.77
CA LEU A 128 2.53 10.37 -8.45
C LEU A 128 3.57 11.40 -8.00
N THR A 129 3.97 12.27 -8.91
CA THR A 129 4.79 13.45 -8.60
C THR A 129 3.99 14.46 -7.75
N VAL A 130 4.65 15.46 -7.23
CA VAL A 130 3.99 16.55 -6.50
C VAL A 130 2.97 17.25 -7.40
N GLU A 131 3.35 17.53 -8.64
CA GLU A 131 2.54 18.21 -9.63
C GLU A 131 1.31 17.37 -10.03
N GLU A 132 1.51 16.10 -10.33
CA GLU A 132 0.41 15.17 -10.66
C GLU A 132 -0.56 15.01 -9.48
N THR A 133 -0.05 14.97 -8.26
CA THR A 133 -0.87 14.90 -7.04
C THR A 133 -1.66 16.18 -6.85
N ALA A 134 -1.03 17.34 -7.06
CA ALA A 134 -1.68 18.64 -6.96
C ALA A 134 -2.87 18.74 -7.93
N ASP A 135 -2.66 18.33 -9.17
CA ASP A 135 -3.71 18.28 -10.19
C ASP A 135 -4.84 17.31 -9.83
N ALA A 136 -4.50 16.12 -9.32
CA ALA A 136 -5.49 15.11 -8.95
C ALA A 136 -6.35 15.49 -7.74
N VAL A 137 -5.77 16.22 -6.78
CA VAL A 137 -6.47 16.63 -5.55
C VAL A 137 -7.12 18.02 -5.69
N GLY A 138 -6.63 18.84 -6.62
CA GLY A 138 -7.12 20.20 -6.85
C GLY A 138 -6.54 21.22 -5.87
N VAL A 139 -5.29 21.03 -5.47
CA VAL A 139 -4.55 21.95 -4.58
C VAL A 139 -3.23 22.40 -5.22
N SER A 140 -2.55 23.34 -4.60
CA SER A 140 -1.25 23.80 -5.10
C SER A 140 -0.13 22.78 -4.83
N PRO A 141 0.94 22.74 -5.65
CA PRO A 141 2.12 21.92 -5.38
C PRO A 141 2.76 22.22 -4.01
N ALA A 142 2.76 23.47 -3.58
CA ALA A 142 3.25 23.86 -2.25
C ALA A 142 2.42 23.22 -1.12
N THR A 143 1.11 23.17 -1.29
CA THR A 143 0.20 22.48 -0.35
C THR A 143 0.50 20.99 -0.29
N VAL A 144 0.70 20.34 -1.44
CA VAL A 144 1.07 18.90 -1.50
C VAL A 144 2.37 18.66 -0.75
N LYS A 145 3.42 19.45 -0.98
CA LYS A 145 4.70 19.32 -0.27
C LYS A 145 4.55 19.42 1.24
N ARG A 146 3.82 20.40 1.71
CA ARG A 146 3.57 20.62 3.14
C ARG A 146 2.77 19.47 3.76
N GLN A 147 1.66 19.09 3.15
CA GLN A 147 0.79 18.00 3.61
C GLN A 147 1.52 16.67 3.60
N TRP A 148 2.31 16.41 2.57
CA TRP A 148 3.13 15.20 2.48
C TRP A 148 4.16 15.11 3.60
N ALA A 149 4.88 16.18 3.91
CA ALA A 149 5.86 16.20 4.99
C ALA A 149 5.21 15.95 6.36
N MET A 150 4.06 16.57 6.63
CA MET A 150 3.30 16.38 7.87
C MET A 150 2.77 14.95 7.99
N ALA A 151 2.19 14.42 6.92
CA ALA A 151 1.66 13.06 6.89
C ALA A 151 2.73 12.00 7.12
N ARG A 152 3.87 12.13 6.48
CA ARG A 152 5.01 11.22 6.69
C ARG A 152 5.46 11.16 8.15
N ALA A 153 5.61 12.32 8.78
CA ALA A 153 6.00 12.40 10.18
C ALA A 153 4.94 11.78 11.10
N TRP A 154 3.68 12.01 10.83
CA TRP A 154 2.58 11.45 11.59
C TRP A 154 2.47 9.92 11.41
N LEU A 155 2.52 9.44 10.16
CA LEU A 155 2.44 8.02 9.83
C LEU A 155 3.60 7.23 10.45
N LYS A 156 4.81 7.76 10.38
CA LYS A 156 5.97 7.14 11.01
C LYS A 156 5.72 6.91 12.50
N ARG A 157 5.29 7.93 13.22
CA ARG A 157 4.95 7.83 14.65
C ARG A 157 3.81 6.84 14.90
N ALA A 158 2.79 6.84 14.07
CA ALA A 158 1.65 5.96 14.21
C ALA A 158 2.00 4.49 13.98
N VAL A 159 2.88 4.20 13.03
CA VAL A 159 3.38 2.84 12.75
C VAL A 159 4.35 2.38 13.84
N ASP A 160 5.27 3.25 14.27
CA ASP A 160 6.23 2.93 15.32
C ASP A 160 5.56 2.71 16.69
N ALA A 161 4.42 3.35 16.94
CA ALA A 161 3.62 3.20 18.15
C ALA A 161 2.65 2.00 18.10
N ALA A 162 2.49 1.36 16.94
CA ALA A 162 1.68 0.16 16.84
C ALA A 162 2.37 -0.97 17.61
N PRO A 163 1.67 -1.69 18.53
CA PRO A 163 2.28 -2.79 19.25
C PRO A 163 2.80 -3.83 18.26
N ALA A 164 4.07 -4.22 18.42
CA ALA A 164 4.61 -5.36 17.71
C ALA A 164 3.71 -6.57 18.04
N ASP A 165 3.05 -7.12 17.04
CA ASP A 165 2.14 -8.26 17.18
C ASP A 165 2.91 -9.45 17.78
N GLY A 166 2.72 -9.71 19.07
CA GLY A 166 3.34 -10.85 19.75
C GLY A 166 3.70 -10.66 21.24
N ALA A 167 3.47 -9.52 21.84
CA ALA A 167 3.63 -9.40 23.28
C ALA A 167 2.33 -9.80 23.98
N ASP A 168 2.33 -11.06 24.40
CA ASP A 168 1.62 -11.70 25.50
C ASP A 168 0.70 -10.76 26.32
N ALA A 169 -0.59 -11.00 26.24
CA ALA A 169 -1.51 -10.53 27.26
C ALA A 169 -1.31 -11.42 28.50
N PRO A 170 -0.93 -10.89 29.66
CA PRO A 170 -0.93 -11.68 30.89
C PRO A 170 -2.36 -12.09 31.23
N LEU A 171 -2.50 -13.35 31.60
CA LEU A 171 -3.70 -13.96 32.13
C LEU A 171 -4.24 -13.21 33.38
#